data_90aff00976bb1f8adf286152f296aa86
#
_entry.id   90aff00976bb1f8adf286152f296aa86
#
_cell.length_a   1.000
_cell.length_b   1.000
_cell.length_c   1.000
_cell.angle_alpha   90.00
_cell.angle_beta   90.00
_cell.angle_gamma   90.00
#
_symmetry.space_group_name_H-M   'P 1'
#
loop_
_entity.id
_entity.type
_entity.pdbx_description
1 polymer ?
#
loop_
_entity_poly.entity_id
_entity_poly.type
_entity_poly.pdbx_seq_one_letter_code
_entity_poly.pdbx_strand_id
1 'polypeptide(L)'
;MALPDISSLSTIASIGGGPIGGGWAAHFLARGFDVRAYLHDPAEEPAFRAIIETAWPCLIELGLADTASLERLYITSNLEDAVAGAAFIQESAVERLDEKQDLYHKLGKIVGADIVIASSTSGLLMSDIQARCDIAARTLVGHPFNPPYLLPLVEVVGGAKTTTDSIDWAMAFYHHAGKEPLRLKKEIPGFVATRLQEALWREALHMVANDEASPEDIDRALRFGPASRMAVQGQCMAFHVACGEGGMAKNLDQFGPALKLPWTRLDAPELTPALRNAMVDGCSDMAGGESFKTMAAQ
;
A
#
# COMPACT_ATOMS: atom_id res chain seq x y z
N MET A 1 12.64 22.26 -9.31
CA MET A 1 13.39 22.23 -8.02
C MET A 1 13.76 20.79 -7.72
N ALA A 2 14.91 20.56 -7.10
CA ALA A 2 15.31 19.23 -6.68
C ALA A 2 14.40 18.75 -5.52
N LEU A 3 14.10 17.46 -5.47
CA LEU A 3 13.38 16.87 -4.34
C LEU A 3 14.27 16.90 -3.08
N PRO A 4 13.67 16.96 -1.87
CA PRO A 4 14.41 16.99 -0.61
C PRO A 4 15.30 15.75 -0.43
N ASP A 5 16.41 15.90 0.27
CA ASP A 5 17.21 14.77 0.72
C ASP A 5 16.45 14.01 1.82
N ILE A 6 16.21 12.72 1.56
CA ILE A 6 15.42 11.86 2.44
C ILE A 6 16.05 11.72 3.83
N SER A 7 17.38 11.70 3.92
CA SER A 7 18.09 11.56 5.20
C SER A 7 17.94 12.79 6.12
N SER A 8 17.54 13.93 5.57
CA SER A 8 17.37 15.19 6.30
C SER A 8 15.91 15.53 6.63
N LEU A 9 14.97 14.65 6.27
CA LEU A 9 13.55 14.89 6.52
C LEU A 9 13.23 14.82 8.01
N SER A 10 12.53 15.84 8.49
CA SER A 10 12.10 15.90 9.89
C SER A 10 10.59 16.00 10.06
N THR A 11 9.89 16.66 9.14
CA THR A 11 8.48 17.02 9.29
C THR A 11 7.63 16.44 8.17
N ILE A 12 6.56 15.77 8.54
CA ILE A 12 5.58 15.15 7.64
C ILE A 12 4.20 15.72 7.93
N ALA A 13 3.45 16.07 6.90
CA ALA A 13 2.04 16.38 7.05
C ALA A 13 1.18 15.13 6.83
N SER A 14 0.26 14.88 7.76
CA SER A 14 -0.79 13.83 7.65
C SER A 14 -2.14 14.51 7.51
N ILE A 15 -2.82 14.31 6.39
CA ILE A 15 -4.11 14.94 6.10
C ILE A 15 -5.21 13.91 6.23
N GLY A 16 -6.14 14.13 7.18
CA GLY A 16 -7.31 13.28 7.44
C GLY A 16 -7.33 12.66 8.83
N GLY A 17 -8.49 12.75 9.49
CA GLY A 17 -8.72 12.33 10.90
C GLY A 17 -9.13 10.86 11.08
N GLY A 18 -9.31 10.12 9.98
CA GLY A 18 -9.78 8.73 10.02
C GLY A 18 -8.71 7.70 10.43
N PRO A 19 -9.08 6.41 10.46
CA PRO A 19 -8.16 5.32 10.88
C PRO A 19 -6.87 5.25 10.08
N ILE A 20 -6.93 5.54 8.79
CA ILE A 20 -5.73 5.53 7.92
C ILE A 20 -4.81 6.71 8.25
N GLY A 21 -5.36 7.94 8.38
CA GLY A 21 -4.57 9.12 8.73
C GLY A 21 -3.95 9.01 10.12
N GLY A 22 -4.75 8.55 11.12
CA GLY A 22 -4.25 8.28 12.47
C GLY A 22 -3.18 7.17 12.51
N GLY A 23 -3.37 6.12 11.73
CA GLY A 23 -2.38 5.04 11.59
C GLY A 23 -1.07 5.50 10.96
N TRP A 24 -1.12 6.37 9.93
CA TRP A 24 0.07 7.00 9.35
C TRP A 24 0.76 7.94 10.35
N ALA A 25 -0.02 8.77 11.07
CA ALA A 25 0.55 9.65 12.09
C ALA A 25 1.28 8.85 13.17
N ALA A 26 0.68 7.77 13.68
CA ALA A 26 1.33 6.88 14.64
C ALA A 26 2.62 6.28 14.09
N HIS A 27 2.59 5.80 12.85
CA HIS A 27 3.77 5.23 12.19
C HIS A 27 4.91 6.26 12.08
N PHE A 28 4.63 7.46 11.56
CA PHE A 28 5.66 8.48 11.37
C PHE A 28 6.24 8.97 12.72
N LEU A 29 5.40 9.14 13.75
CA LEU A 29 5.86 9.45 15.11
C LEU A 29 6.80 8.37 15.67
N ALA A 30 6.47 7.10 15.45
CA ALA A 30 7.29 5.97 15.87
C ALA A 30 8.63 5.90 15.13
N ARG A 31 8.69 6.45 13.92
CA ARG A 31 9.94 6.60 13.13
C ARG A 31 10.70 7.90 13.43
N GLY A 32 10.23 8.69 14.41
CA GLY A 32 10.93 9.87 14.90
C GLY A 32 10.71 11.15 14.10
N PHE A 33 9.71 11.17 13.20
CA PHE A 33 9.31 12.38 12.49
C PHE A 33 8.45 13.30 13.36
N ASP A 34 8.50 14.61 13.08
CA ASP A 34 7.48 15.56 13.50
C ASP A 34 6.26 15.39 12.59
N VAL A 35 5.09 15.17 13.18
CA VAL A 35 3.86 15.00 12.43
C VAL A 35 2.93 16.19 12.61
N ARG A 36 2.58 16.83 11.51
CA ARG A 36 1.59 17.91 11.45
C ARG A 36 0.31 17.34 10.85
N ALA A 37 -0.69 17.11 11.70
CA ALA A 37 -1.95 16.51 11.32
C ALA A 37 -3.00 17.59 11.00
N TYR A 38 -3.60 17.50 9.82
CA TYR A 38 -4.77 18.30 9.45
C TYR A 38 -6.04 17.50 9.69
N LEU A 39 -6.90 18.02 10.56
CA LEU A 39 -8.26 17.53 10.78
C LEU A 39 -9.26 18.58 10.27
N HIS A 40 -10.14 18.14 9.37
CA HIS A 40 -11.13 19.05 8.80
C HIS A 40 -12.08 19.60 9.86
N ASP A 41 -12.49 18.75 10.79
CA ASP A 41 -13.30 19.13 11.98
C ASP A 41 -12.45 18.97 13.24
N PRO A 42 -12.24 20.05 14.04
CA PRO A 42 -11.54 19.95 15.33
C PRO A 42 -12.17 18.93 16.30
N ALA A 43 -13.44 18.60 16.14
CA ALA A 43 -14.11 17.59 16.96
C ALA A 43 -13.58 16.16 16.73
N GLU A 44 -12.84 15.92 15.62
CA GLU A 44 -12.20 14.63 15.34
C GLU A 44 -10.96 14.37 16.21
N GLU A 45 -10.36 15.40 16.84
CA GLU A 45 -9.09 15.29 17.56
C GLU A 45 -9.08 14.20 18.63
N PRO A 46 -10.08 14.05 19.52
CA PRO A 46 -10.07 12.99 20.53
C PRO A 46 -10.02 11.58 19.91
N ALA A 47 -10.80 11.35 18.85
CA ALA A 47 -10.82 10.07 18.15
C ALA A 47 -9.48 9.80 17.42
N PHE A 48 -8.91 10.82 16.80
CA PHE A 48 -7.60 10.74 16.14
C PHE A 48 -6.47 10.40 17.12
N ARG A 49 -6.43 11.05 18.29
CA ARG A 49 -5.47 10.72 19.36
C ARG A 49 -5.64 9.30 19.87
N ALA A 50 -6.88 8.85 20.08
CA ALA A 50 -7.16 7.48 20.53
C ALA A 50 -6.64 6.41 19.55
N ILE A 51 -6.68 6.67 18.23
CA ILE A 51 -6.09 5.77 17.23
C ILE A 51 -4.57 5.66 17.44
N ILE A 52 -3.89 6.78 17.64
CA ILE A 52 -2.44 6.84 17.84
C ILE A 52 -2.06 6.14 19.15
N GLU A 53 -2.77 6.42 20.23
CA GLU A 53 -2.55 5.81 21.56
C GLU A 53 -2.78 4.28 21.51
N THR A 54 -3.77 3.83 20.76
CA THR A 54 -4.03 2.39 20.56
C THR A 54 -2.91 1.71 19.78
N ALA A 55 -2.30 2.39 18.82
CA ALA A 55 -1.20 1.87 18.02
C ALA A 55 0.13 1.82 18.79
N TRP A 56 0.32 2.71 19.76
CA TRP A 56 1.63 2.96 20.38
C TRP A 56 2.24 1.75 21.08
N PRO A 57 1.51 0.93 21.87
CA PRO A 57 2.06 -0.28 22.49
C PRO A 57 2.66 -1.27 21.47
N CYS A 58 1.95 -1.53 20.37
CA CYS A 58 2.47 -2.38 19.29
C CYS A 58 3.73 -1.80 18.64
N LEU A 59 3.77 -0.47 18.45
CA LEU A 59 4.94 0.21 17.90
C LEU A 59 6.16 0.14 18.82
N ILE A 60 5.96 0.17 20.14
CA ILE A 60 7.03 -0.07 21.10
C ILE A 60 7.60 -1.49 20.93
N GLU A 61 6.76 -2.50 20.79
CA GLU A 61 7.20 -3.89 20.59
C GLU A 61 7.93 -4.08 19.25
N LEU A 62 7.52 -3.37 18.20
CA LEU A 62 8.17 -3.40 16.88
C LEU A 62 9.48 -2.60 16.82
N GLY A 63 9.75 -1.78 17.82
CA GLY A 63 10.93 -0.94 17.93
C GLY A 63 10.70 0.50 17.45
N LEU A 64 10.85 1.43 18.36
CA LEU A 64 10.80 2.86 18.11
C LEU A 64 12.15 3.41 17.66
N ALA A 65 12.15 4.46 16.86
CA ALA A 65 13.34 5.27 16.63
C ALA A 65 13.75 6.01 17.94
N ASP A 66 15.02 6.32 18.11
CA ASP A 66 15.54 7.00 19.31
C ASP A 66 14.86 8.36 19.57
N THR A 67 14.39 9.00 18.53
CA THR A 67 13.70 10.30 18.57
C THR A 67 12.18 10.19 18.60
N ALA A 68 11.61 8.98 18.65
CA ALA A 68 10.17 8.76 18.66
C ALA A 68 9.50 9.34 19.91
N SER A 69 8.46 10.14 19.73
CA SER A 69 7.67 10.71 20.83
C SER A 69 6.27 11.11 20.35
N LEU A 70 5.27 10.89 21.18
CA LEU A 70 3.92 11.41 20.96
C LEU A 70 3.84 12.95 21.04
N GLU A 71 4.80 13.58 21.71
CA GLU A 71 4.89 15.06 21.82
C GLU A 71 5.26 15.74 20.48
N ARG A 72 5.74 14.97 19.50
CA ARG A 72 6.05 15.44 18.15
C ARG A 72 4.82 15.56 17.25
N LEU A 73 3.63 15.34 17.80
CA LEU A 73 2.35 15.50 17.12
C LEU A 73 1.80 16.91 17.30
N TYR A 74 1.63 17.62 16.19
CA TYR A 74 0.91 18.89 16.11
C TYR A 74 -0.39 18.70 15.32
N ILE A 75 -1.53 19.09 15.90
CA ILE A 75 -2.86 18.96 15.27
C ILE A 75 -3.40 20.35 14.98
N THR A 76 -3.96 20.54 13.80
CA THR A 76 -4.59 21.80 13.39
C THR A 76 -5.76 21.56 12.42
N SER A 77 -6.71 22.47 12.39
CA SER A 77 -7.76 22.54 11.36
C SER A 77 -7.46 23.60 10.27
N ASN A 78 -6.27 24.19 10.28
CA ASN A 78 -5.78 25.06 9.22
C ASN A 78 -4.85 24.27 8.29
N LEU A 79 -5.24 24.15 7.02
CA LEU A 79 -4.48 23.37 6.03
C LEU A 79 -3.08 23.97 5.77
N GLU A 80 -2.96 25.30 5.72
CA GLU A 80 -1.68 25.98 5.49
C GLU A 80 -0.71 25.72 6.65
N ASP A 81 -1.21 25.76 7.91
CA ASP A 81 -0.42 25.44 9.08
C ASP A 81 0.03 23.98 9.07
N ALA A 82 -0.86 23.04 8.66
CA ALA A 82 -0.53 21.63 8.63
C ALA A 82 0.61 21.31 7.66
N VAL A 83 0.66 21.97 6.51
CA VAL A 83 1.69 21.70 5.48
C VAL A 83 2.92 22.59 5.61
N ALA A 84 2.92 23.56 6.54
CA ALA A 84 4.04 24.47 6.73
C ALA A 84 5.31 23.72 7.17
N GLY A 85 6.36 23.80 6.34
CA GLY A 85 7.64 23.13 6.59
C GLY A 85 7.62 21.61 6.44
N ALA A 86 6.51 21.01 5.99
CA ALA A 86 6.46 19.60 5.70
C ALA A 86 7.27 19.28 4.45
N ALA A 87 8.09 18.24 4.53
CA ALA A 87 8.89 17.74 3.41
C ALA A 87 8.16 16.67 2.58
N PHE A 88 7.09 16.11 3.12
CA PHE A 88 6.22 15.13 2.49
C PHE A 88 4.81 15.24 3.04
N ILE A 89 3.81 14.96 2.22
CA ILE A 89 2.40 14.97 2.61
C ILE A 89 1.77 13.62 2.33
N GLN A 90 1.23 12.97 3.37
CA GLN A 90 0.40 11.77 3.25
C GLN A 90 -1.07 12.17 3.39
N GLU A 91 -1.84 12.07 2.33
CA GLU A 91 -3.26 12.40 2.29
C GLU A 91 -4.12 11.16 2.49
N SER A 92 -5.01 11.21 3.46
CA SER A 92 -5.96 10.17 3.87
C SER A 92 -7.36 10.76 4.12
N ALA A 93 -7.76 11.77 3.33
CA ALA A 93 -9.09 12.37 3.39
C ALA A 93 -10.16 11.42 2.83
N VAL A 94 -11.42 11.84 2.90
CA VAL A 94 -12.56 11.03 2.43
C VAL A 94 -12.38 10.52 1.00
N GLU A 95 -12.86 9.30 0.72
CA GLU A 95 -12.67 8.61 -0.56
C GLU A 95 -13.71 9.07 -1.59
N ARG A 96 -13.67 10.37 -1.91
CA ARG A 96 -14.52 11.02 -2.90
C ARG A 96 -13.67 11.84 -3.86
N LEU A 97 -13.84 11.60 -5.16
CA LEU A 97 -13.01 12.21 -6.19
C LEU A 97 -13.10 13.75 -6.19
N ASP A 98 -14.32 14.28 -6.10
CA ASP A 98 -14.57 15.73 -6.07
C ASP A 98 -13.85 16.43 -4.90
N GLU A 99 -13.95 15.84 -3.71
CA GLU A 99 -13.30 16.39 -2.50
C GLU A 99 -11.77 16.28 -2.57
N LYS A 100 -11.24 15.16 -3.08
CA LYS A 100 -9.80 15.03 -3.29
C LYS A 100 -9.28 15.99 -4.35
N GLN A 101 -10.00 16.20 -5.45
CA GLN A 101 -9.62 17.19 -6.47
C GLN A 101 -9.58 18.61 -5.89
N ASP A 102 -10.55 18.99 -5.07
CA ASP A 102 -10.58 20.30 -4.41
C ASP A 102 -9.45 20.46 -3.39
N LEU A 103 -9.15 19.40 -2.62
CA LEU A 103 -8.01 19.39 -1.70
C LEU A 103 -6.68 19.53 -2.45
N TYR A 104 -6.46 18.74 -3.51
CA TYR A 104 -5.23 18.79 -4.30
C TYR A 104 -5.07 20.12 -5.05
N HIS A 105 -6.16 20.74 -5.48
CA HIS A 105 -6.14 22.10 -6.03
C HIS A 105 -5.69 23.14 -4.97
N LYS A 106 -6.17 23.04 -3.72
CA LYS A 106 -5.73 23.91 -2.62
C LYS A 106 -4.26 23.65 -2.27
N LEU A 107 -3.88 22.38 -2.11
CA LEU A 107 -2.49 22.01 -1.82
C LEU A 107 -1.52 22.51 -2.89
N GLY A 108 -1.89 22.41 -4.16
CA GLY A 108 -1.07 22.91 -5.28
C GLY A 108 -0.76 24.39 -5.25
N LYS A 109 -1.52 25.18 -4.47
CA LYS A 109 -1.32 26.64 -4.31
C LYS A 109 -0.48 27.01 -3.11
N ILE A 110 -0.45 26.16 -2.08
CA ILE A 110 0.16 26.48 -0.78
C ILE A 110 1.46 25.72 -0.51
N VAL A 111 1.74 24.64 -1.26
CA VAL A 111 2.98 23.87 -1.09
C VAL A 111 3.98 24.10 -2.20
N GLY A 112 5.26 23.93 -1.89
CA GLY A 112 6.35 24.06 -2.85
C GLY A 112 6.33 22.97 -3.94
N ALA A 113 6.88 23.29 -5.11
CA ALA A 113 7.00 22.34 -6.22
C ALA A 113 8.01 21.21 -5.98
N ASP A 114 8.70 21.22 -4.86
CA ASP A 114 9.64 20.21 -4.36
C ASP A 114 8.99 19.21 -3.38
N ILE A 115 7.74 19.43 -2.97
CA ILE A 115 7.03 18.57 -2.02
C ILE A 115 6.26 17.48 -2.76
N VAL A 116 6.48 16.23 -2.35
CA VAL A 116 5.70 15.08 -2.83
C VAL A 116 4.45 14.91 -1.99
N ILE A 117 3.31 14.72 -2.67
CA ILE A 117 2.01 14.45 -2.05
C ILE A 117 1.56 13.05 -2.46
N ALA A 118 1.36 12.18 -1.49
CA ALA A 118 0.86 10.82 -1.69
C ALA A 118 -0.57 10.66 -1.17
N SER A 119 -1.46 10.11 -1.97
CA SER A 119 -2.82 9.75 -1.56
C SER A 119 -2.90 8.33 -1.04
N SER A 120 -3.60 8.14 0.07
CA SER A 120 -3.94 6.81 0.61
C SER A 120 -5.18 6.19 -0.08
N THR A 121 -5.63 6.72 -1.20
CA THR A 121 -6.80 6.18 -1.92
C THR A 121 -6.64 4.70 -2.22
N SER A 122 -7.71 3.93 -2.06
CA SER A 122 -7.73 2.48 -2.33
C SER A 122 -8.12 2.13 -3.77
N GLY A 123 -8.66 3.09 -4.54
CA GLY A 123 -9.19 2.77 -5.86
C GLY A 123 -9.31 3.93 -6.84
N LEU A 124 -9.24 5.18 -6.38
CA LEU A 124 -9.28 6.33 -7.26
C LEU A 124 -7.94 6.47 -8.02
N LEU A 125 -8.02 6.80 -9.29
CA LEU A 125 -6.81 7.00 -10.09
C LEU A 125 -6.18 8.36 -9.76
N MET A 126 -4.86 8.40 -9.59
CA MET A 126 -4.15 9.65 -9.36
C MET A 126 -4.29 10.59 -10.56
N SER A 127 -4.40 10.07 -11.77
CA SER A 127 -4.69 10.86 -12.97
C SER A 127 -5.95 11.72 -12.84
N ASP A 128 -6.98 11.18 -12.18
CA ASP A 128 -8.24 11.90 -11.94
C ASP A 128 -8.10 12.87 -10.76
N ILE A 129 -7.47 12.42 -9.65
CA ILE A 129 -7.25 13.25 -8.46
C ILE A 129 -6.43 14.50 -8.81
N GLN A 130 -5.34 14.34 -9.57
CA GLN A 130 -4.42 15.42 -9.92
C GLN A 130 -4.91 16.35 -11.04
N ALA A 131 -6.10 16.12 -11.60
CA ALA A 131 -6.58 16.82 -12.80
C ALA A 131 -6.51 18.35 -12.68
N ARG A 132 -6.76 18.89 -11.47
CA ARG A 132 -6.81 20.32 -11.16
C ARG A 132 -5.65 20.78 -10.26
N CYS A 133 -4.60 19.98 -10.08
CA CYS A 133 -3.48 20.27 -9.20
C CYS A 133 -2.34 20.95 -9.98
N ASP A 134 -1.88 22.11 -9.50
CA ASP A 134 -0.81 22.89 -10.16
C ASP A 134 0.56 22.18 -10.05
N ILE A 135 0.75 21.35 -9.01
CA ILE A 135 1.96 20.56 -8.78
C ILE A 135 1.75 19.06 -9.09
N ALA A 136 0.88 18.74 -10.04
CA ALA A 136 0.53 17.35 -10.40
C ALA A 136 1.75 16.44 -10.68
N ALA A 137 2.87 17.02 -11.13
CA ALA A 137 4.13 16.30 -11.32
C ALA A 137 4.68 15.64 -10.03
N ARG A 138 4.27 16.13 -8.85
CA ARG A 138 4.70 15.68 -7.52
C ARG A 138 3.65 14.87 -6.77
N THR A 139 2.50 14.58 -7.39
CA THR A 139 1.42 13.83 -6.77
C THR A 139 1.43 12.37 -7.22
N LEU A 140 1.15 11.45 -6.31
CA LEU A 140 1.12 10.02 -6.56
C LEU A 140 0.19 9.32 -5.57
N VAL A 141 -0.12 8.06 -5.81
CA VAL A 141 -0.74 7.19 -4.82
C VAL A 141 0.35 6.55 -3.97
N GLY A 142 0.18 6.58 -2.65
CA GLY A 142 0.91 5.80 -1.66
C GLY A 142 -0.09 5.03 -0.82
N HIS A 143 -0.65 3.95 -1.38
CA HIS A 143 -1.74 3.19 -0.80
C HIS A 143 -1.26 2.22 0.28
N PRO A 144 -1.60 2.44 1.57
CA PRO A 144 -1.27 1.53 2.64
C PRO A 144 -2.30 0.41 2.77
N PHE A 145 -1.97 -0.61 3.55
CA PHE A 145 -2.97 -1.53 4.11
C PHE A 145 -3.25 -1.19 5.56
N ASN A 146 -4.52 -1.35 5.97
CA ASN A 146 -4.96 -1.06 7.33
C ASN A 146 -4.66 -2.23 8.28
N PRO A 147 -4.03 -2.01 9.43
CA PRO A 147 -3.56 -0.72 9.97
C PRO A 147 -2.19 -0.32 9.38
N PRO A 148 -2.02 0.96 8.94
CA PRO A 148 -0.76 1.41 8.33
C PRO A 148 0.46 1.26 9.22
N TYR A 149 0.31 1.30 10.53
CA TYR A 149 1.42 1.15 11.48
C TYR A 149 1.90 -0.30 11.67
N LEU A 150 1.11 -1.31 11.27
CA LEU A 150 1.47 -2.73 11.36
C LEU A 150 1.87 -3.32 10.00
N LEU A 151 1.04 -3.08 8.96
CA LEU A 151 1.27 -3.68 7.66
C LEU A 151 2.31 -2.86 6.87
N PRO A 152 3.41 -3.50 6.43
CA PRO A 152 4.51 -2.76 5.81
C PRO A 152 4.23 -2.30 4.37
N LEU A 153 3.34 -2.98 3.64
CA LEU A 153 3.11 -2.71 2.22
C LEU A 153 2.59 -1.29 1.97
N VAL A 154 3.20 -0.61 0.98
CA VAL A 154 2.68 0.62 0.38
C VAL A 154 2.73 0.47 -1.14
N GLU A 155 1.57 0.48 -1.80
CA GLU A 155 1.51 0.47 -3.27
C GLU A 155 1.72 1.88 -3.81
N VAL A 156 2.75 2.06 -4.64
CA VAL A 156 3.14 3.36 -5.18
C VAL A 156 2.86 3.40 -6.68
N VAL A 157 2.03 4.36 -7.10
CA VAL A 157 1.74 4.58 -8.52
C VAL A 157 1.52 6.06 -8.82
N GLY A 158 2.09 6.54 -9.92
CA GLY A 158 1.86 7.89 -10.41
C GLY A 158 0.64 7.98 -11.30
N GLY A 159 0.06 9.16 -11.40
CA GLY A 159 -0.90 9.51 -12.43
C GLY A 159 -0.22 9.99 -13.73
N ALA A 160 -1.03 10.37 -14.71
CA ALA A 160 -0.58 10.75 -16.05
C ALA A 160 0.43 11.92 -16.06
N LYS A 161 0.42 12.79 -15.03
CA LYS A 161 1.32 13.95 -14.93
C LYS A 161 2.46 13.74 -13.92
N THR A 162 2.48 12.64 -13.19
CA THR A 162 3.51 12.35 -12.17
C THR A 162 4.85 12.08 -12.83
N THR A 163 5.92 12.69 -12.33
CA THR A 163 7.27 12.42 -12.84
C THR A 163 7.84 11.14 -12.26
N THR A 164 8.72 10.49 -13.02
CA THR A 164 9.47 9.31 -12.55
C THR A 164 10.28 9.63 -11.29
N ASP A 165 10.93 10.80 -11.24
CA ASP A 165 11.70 11.25 -10.07
C ASP A 165 10.85 11.31 -8.80
N SER A 166 9.57 11.74 -8.91
CA SER A 166 8.66 11.76 -7.77
C SER A 166 8.30 10.37 -7.27
N ILE A 167 8.13 9.43 -8.20
CA ILE A 167 7.87 8.02 -7.85
C ILE A 167 9.11 7.40 -7.19
N ASP A 168 10.29 7.59 -7.78
CA ASP A 168 11.55 7.05 -7.25
C ASP A 168 11.87 7.62 -5.87
N TRP A 169 11.62 8.91 -5.69
CA TRP A 169 11.76 9.56 -4.38
C TRP A 169 10.77 8.98 -3.35
N ALA A 170 9.50 8.81 -3.72
CA ALA A 170 8.50 8.24 -2.82
C ALA A 170 8.82 6.79 -2.43
N MET A 171 9.31 5.98 -3.37
CA MET A 171 9.81 4.62 -3.09
C MET A 171 10.91 4.65 -2.04
N ALA A 172 11.91 5.50 -2.23
CA ALA A 172 13.03 5.64 -1.30
C ALA A 172 12.57 6.20 0.07
N PHE A 173 11.65 7.17 0.07
CA PHE A 173 11.06 7.73 1.30
C PHE A 173 10.31 6.66 2.11
N TYR A 174 9.40 5.90 1.50
CA TYR A 174 8.67 4.86 2.22
C TYR A 174 9.60 3.79 2.76
N HIS A 175 10.62 3.40 2.00
CA HIS A 175 11.62 2.46 2.48
C HIS A 175 12.39 3.03 3.70
N HIS A 176 12.83 4.30 3.64
CA HIS A 176 13.45 5.00 4.76
C HIS A 176 12.54 5.07 6.00
N ALA A 177 11.24 5.28 5.77
CA ALA A 177 10.22 5.26 6.83
C ALA A 177 9.90 3.85 7.35
N GLY A 178 10.61 2.80 6.91
CA GLY A 178 10.43 1.43 7.38
C GLY A 178 9.22 0.71 6.77
N LYS A 179 8.80 1.12 5.58
CA LYS A 179 7.78 0.45 4.78
C LYS A 179 8.41 -0.42 3.70
N GLU A 180 7.58 -1.29 3.12
CA GLU A 180 7.89 -2.09 1.93
C GLU A 180 7.10 -1.52 0.74
N PRO A 181 7.67 -0.56 0.00
CA PRO A 181 6.98 0.07 -1.12
C PRO A 181 7.00 -0.83 -2.37
N LEU A 182 5.84 -1.00 -2.98
CA LEU A 182 5.64 -1.73 -4.23
C LEU A 182 5.33 -0.75 -5.37
N ARG A 183 6.25 -0.60 -6.31
CA ARG A 183 6.02 0.23 -7.49
C ARG A 183 5.11 -0.47 -8.48
N LEU A 184 3.96 0.11 -8.80
CA LEU A 184 3.08 -0.35 -9.86
C LEU A 184 3.54 0.21 -11.21
N LYS A 185 3.47 -0.61 -12.25
CA LYS A 185 3.87 -0.23 -13.61
C LYS A 185 2.90 0.75 -14.28
N LYS A 186 1.64 0.76 -13.86
CA LYS A 186 0.58 1.63 -14.39
C LYS A 186 -0.58 1.72 -13.41
N GLU A 187 -1.39 2.75 -13.55
CA GLU A 187 -2.66 2.86 -12.83
C GLU A 187 -3.61 1.74 -13.26
N ILE A 188 -4.15 1.04 -12.29
CA ILE A 188 -5.21 0.04 -12.47
C ILE A 188 -6.24 0.20 -11.35
N PRO A 189 -7.54 0.09 -11.62
CA PRO A 189 -8.55 0.13 -10.56
C PRO A 189 -8.28 -0.93 -9.49
N GLY A 190 -8.29 -0.52 -8.19
CA GLY A 190 -8.07 -1.41 -7.06
C GLY A 190 -6.62 -1.91 -6.91
N PHE A 191 -5.67 -1.35 -7.65
CA PHE A 191 -4.24 -1.66 -7.60
C PHE A 191 -3.93 -3.18 -7.64
N VAL A 192 -2.85 -3.67 -7.04
CA VAL A 192 -2.48 -5.10 -7.09
C VAL A 192 -3.05 -5.86 -5.89
N ALA A 193 -2.72 -5.42 -4.68
CA ALA A 193 -3.04 -6.20 -3.48
C ALA A 193 -4.52 -6.15 -3.14
N THR A 194 -5.21 -5.01 -3.33
CA THR A 194 -6.67 -4.94 -3.19
C THR A 194 -7.38 -5.85 -4.18
N ARG A 195 -6.93 -5.94 -5.43
CA ARG A 195 -7.53 -6.85 -6.42
C ARG A 195 -7.39 -8.32 -6.02
N LEU A 196 -6.23 -8.70 -5.45
CA LEU A 196 -6.02 -10.06 -4.95
C LEU A 196 -6.92 -10.34 -3.74
N GLN A 197 -7.05 -9.38 -2.83
CA GLN A 197 -7.97 -9.48 -1.70
C GLN A 197 -9.43 -9.58 -2.15
N GLU A 198 -9.85 -8.78 -3.13
CA GLU A 198 -11.19 -8.82 -3.69
C GLU A 198 -11.51 -10.14 -4.40
N ALA A 199 -10.53 -10.77 -5.04
CA ALA A 199 -10.72 -12.10 -5.63
C ALA A 199 -11.07 -13.14 -4.56
N LEU A 200 -10.35 -13.14 -3.43
CA LEU A 200 -10.64 -14.01 -2.28
C LEU A 200 -12.01 -13.69 -1.66
N TRP A 201 -12.31 -12.39 -1.49
CA TRP A 201 -13.57 -11.94 -0.89
C TRP A 201 -14.79 -12.34 -1.72
N ARG A 202 -14.74 -12.17 -3.05
CA ARG A 202 -15.83 -12.57 -3.94
C ARG A 202 -16.10 -14.08 -3.87
N GLU A 203 -15.04 -14.89 -3.87
CA GLU A 203 -15.20 -16.33 -3.74
C GLU A 203 -15.80 -16.71 -2.37
N ALA A 204 -15.35 -16.08 -1.29
CA ALA A 204 -15.91 -16.27 0.05
C ALA A 204 -17.42 -15.96 0.09
N LEU A 205 -17.83 -14.83 -0.50
CA LEU A 205 -19.25 -14.46 -0.59
C LEU A 205 -20.08 -15.50 -1.36
N HIS A 206 -19.53 -16.05 -2.46
CA HIS A 206 -20.20 -17.11 -3.20
C HIS A 206 -20.36 -18.40 -2.39
N MET A 207 -19.33 -18.82 -1.65
CA MET A 207 -19.40 -20.00 -0.78
C MET A 207 -20.46 -19.86 0.30
N VAL A 208 -20.54 -18.70 0.95
CA VAL A 208 -21.58 -18.42 1.96
C VAL A 208 -22.97 -18.35 1.33
N ALA A 209 -23.12 -17.67 0.20
CA ALA A 209 -24.40 -17.52 -0.49
C ALA A 209 -25.00 -18.86 -0.98
N ASN A 210 -24.14 -19.82 -1.28
CA ASN A 210 -24.54 -21.15 -1.76
C ASN A 210 -24.56 -22.22 -0.65
N ASP A 211 -24.38 -21.84 0.61
CA ASP A 211 -24.32 -22.76 1.76
C ASP A 211 -23.23 -23.84 1.63
N GLU A 212 -22.09 -23.46 1.02
CA GLU A 212 -20.95 -24.35 0.79
C GLU A 212 -19.97 -24.33 1.96
N ALA A 213 -19.82 -23.21 2.65
CA ALA A 213 -18.97 -23.05 3.83
C ALA A 213 -19.45 -21.86 4.70
N SER A 214 -19.22 -21.95 6.00
CA SER A 214 -19.45 -20.85 6.92
C SER A 214 -18.29 -19.82 6.83
N PRO A 215 -18.51 -18.56 7.26
CA PRO A 215 -17.41 -17.57 7.38
C PRO A 215 -16.24 -18.09 8.25
N GLU A 216 -16.55 -18.82 9.34
CA GLU A 216 -15.53 -19.43 10.20
C GLU A 216 -14.68 -20.46 9.46
N ASP A 217 -15.32 -21.35 8.66
CA ASP A 217 -14.61 -22.38 7.91
C ASP A 217 -13.72 -21.77 6.82
N ILE A 218 -14.20 -20.69 6.16
CA ILE A 218 -13.42 -19.96 5.16
C ILE A 218 -12.18 -19.33 5.80
N ASP A 219 -12.33 -18.64 6.93
CA ASP A 219 -11.22 -18.03 7.65
C ASP A 219 -10.21 -19.08 8.14
N ARG A 220 -10.69 -20.21 8.67
CA ARG A 220 -9.84 -21.33 9.09
C ARG A 220 -9.08 -21.93 7.91
N ALA A 221 -9.75 -22.16 6.78
CA ALA A 221 -9.11 -22.70 5.58
C ALA A 221 -8.00 -21.79 5.05
N LEU A 222 -8.22 -20.46 5.04
CA LEU A 222 -7.19 -19.49 4.64
C LEU A 222 -6.05 -19.42 5.63
N ARG A 223 -6.32 -19.24 6.93
CA ARG A 223 -5.32 -19.04 7.98
C ARG A 223 -4.39 -20.24 8.17
N PHE A 224 -4.93 -21.45 8.16
CA PHE A 224 -4.16 -22.69 8.37
C PHE A 224 -3.76 -23.40 7.08
N GLY A 225 -4.15 -22.86 5.94
CA GLY A 225 -3.83 -23.35 4.61
C GLY A 225 -2.93 -22.38 3.83
N PRO A 226 -3.40 -21.85 2.70
CA PRO A 226 -2.54 -21.14 1.77
C PRO A 226 -1.96 -19.82 2.32
N ALA A 227 -2.70 -19.08 3.16
CA ALA A 227 -2.26 -17.76 3.62
C ALA A 227 -1.02 -17.83 4.52
N SER A 228 -0.84 -18.90 5.32
CA SER A 228 0.33 -19.06 6.18
C SER A 228 1.64 -19.14 5.39
N ARG A 229 1.65 -19.80 4.24
CA ARG A 229 2.83 -19.84 3.37
C ARG A 229 2.96 -18.60 2.47
N MET A 230 1.83 -17.97 2.10
CA MET A 230 1.84 -16.74 1.31
C MET A 230 2.49 -15.56 2.05
N ALA A 231 2.44 -15.55 3.38
CA ALA A 231 3.12 -14.57 4.21
C ALA A 231 4.65 -14.64 4.11
N VAL A 232 5.18 -15.81 3.75
CA VAL A 232 6.64 -16.05 3.62
C VAL A 232 7.10 -15.87 2.17
N GLN A 233 6.40 -16.46 1.20
CA GLN A 233 6.87 -16.52 -0.19
C GLN A 233 5.95 -15.81 -1.20
N GLY A 234 4.72 -15.49 -0.84
CA GLY A 234 3.69 -15.07 -1.78
C GLY A 234 3.22 -16.21 -2.71
N GLN A 235 2.14 -15.97 -3.46
CA GLN A 235 1.48 -17.02 -4.24
C GLN A 235 2.34 -17.50 -5.42
N CYS A 236 2.99 -16.60 -6.14
CA CYS A 236 3.77 -16.97 -7.33
C CYS A 236 4.97 -17.84 -6.95
N MET A 237 5.72 -17.43 -5.93
CA MET A 237 6.88 -18.18 -5.45
C MET A 237 6.49 -19.52 -4.82
N ALA A 238 5.38 -19.58 -4.06
CA ALA A 238 4.88 -20.82 -3.50
C ALA A 238 4.60 -21.87 -4.59
N PHE A 239 4.04 -21.47 -5.72
CA PHE A 239 3.78 -22.36 -6.85
C PHE A 239 5.06 -22.71 -7.63
N HIS A 240 5.98 -21.76 -7.77
CA HIS A 240 7.28 -22.00 -8.38
C HIS A 240 8.07 -23.08 -7.62
N VAL A 241 8.18 -22.92 -6.29
CA VAL A 241 8.91 -23.85 -5.41
C VAL A 241 8.23 -25.22 -5.33
N ALA A 242 6.90 -25.28 -5.28
CA ALA A 242 6.14 -26.53 -5.17
C ALA A 242 6.39 -27.51 -6.34
N CYS A 243 6.84 -27.02 -7.49
CA CYS A 243 7.13 -27.84 -8.67
C CYS A 243 8.60 -28.31 -8.77
N GLY A 244 9.42 -28.01 -7.76
CA GLY A 244 10.84 -28.39 -7.73
C GLY A 244 11.62 -27.79 -8.90
N GLU A 245 12.59 -28.51 -9.43
CA GLU A 245 13.46 -28.04 -10.53
C GLU A 245 12.70 -27.61 -11.81
N GLY A 246 11.47 -28.08 -12.01
CA GLY A 246 10.62 -27.64 -13.11
C GLY A 246 10.00 -26.27 -12.93
N GLY A 247 9.98 -25.75 -11.70
CA GLY A 247 9.54 -24.39 -11.35
C GLY A 247 8.18 -24.01 -11.91
N MET A 248 7.99 -22.71 -12.20
CA MET A 248 6.75 -22.17 -12.74
C MET A 248 6.40 -22.74 -14.11
N ALA A 249 7.38 -23.09 -14.95
CA ALA A 249 7.11 -23.70 -16.24
C ALA A 249 6.32 -25.01 -16.07
N LYS A 250 6.83 -25.92 -15.21
CA LYS A 250 6.14 -27.18 -14.89
C LYS A 250 4.78 -26.94 -14.21
N ASN A 251 4.66 -25.93 -13.35
CA ASN A 251 3.38 -25.57 -12.73
C ASN A 251 2.32 -25.25 -13.79
N LEU A 252 2.65 -24.36 -14.73
CA LEU A 252 1.73 -23.93 -15.79
C LEU A 252 1.40 -25.07 -16.76
N ASP A 253 2.38 -25.92 -17.11
CA ASP A 253 2.16 -27.07 -18.00
C ASP A 253 1.29 -28.13 -17.36
N GLN A 254 1.52 -28.43 -16.07
CA GLN A 254 0.81 -29.49 -15.34
C GLN A 254 -0.59 -29.06 -14.86
N PHE A 255 -0.70 -27.85 -14.30
CA PHE A 255 -1.93 -27.36 -13.66
C PHE A 255 -2.70 -26.36 -14.52
N GLY A 256 -2.09 -25.83 -15.60
CA GLY A 256 -2.76 -24.90 -16.51
C GLY A 256 -4.11 -25.42 -17.06
N PRO A 257 -4.24 -26.69 -17.46
CA PRO A 257 -5.53 -27.26 -17.87
C PRO A 257 -6.62 -27.18 -16.80
N ALA A 258 -6.23 -27.29 -15.51
CA ALA A 258 -7.15 -27.22 -14.38
C ALA A 258 -7.70 -25.80 -14.12
N LEU A 259 -7.08 -24.76 -14.65
CA LEU A 259 -7.60 -23.37 -14.56
C LEU A 259 -8.97 -23.20 -15.24
N LYS A 260 -9.33 -24.10 -16.17
CA LYS A 260 -10.63 -24.11 -16.84
C LYS A 260 -11.70 -24.90 -16.08
N LEU A 261 -11.35 -25.53 -14.99
CA LEU A 261 -12.30 -26.25 -14.14
C LEU A 261 -13.06 -25.25 -13.25
N PRO A 262 -14.32 -25.57 -12.87
CA PRO A 262 -15.14 -24.66 -12.08
C PRO A 262 -14.77 -24.68 -10.58
N TRP A 263 -13.48 -24.48 -10.27
CA TRP A 263 -13.00 -24.44 -8.89
C TRP A 263 -13.17 -23.07 -8.23
N THR A 264 -13.36 -22.03 -9.04
CA THR A 264 -13.70 -20.68 -8.60
C THR A 264 -14.74 -20.09 -9.52
N ARG A 265 -15.37 -18.99 -9.11
CA ARG A 265 -16.33 -18.24 -9.95
C ARG A 265 -15.66 -17.09 -10.72
N LEU A 266 -14.33 -17.05 -10.70
CA LEU A 266 -13.54 -16.14 -11.51
C LEU A 266 -13.20 -16.80 -12.85
N ASP A 267 -13.37 -16.05 -13.95
CA ASP A 267 -12.93 -16.50 -15.27
C ASP A 267 -11.39 -16.57 -15.31
N ALA A 268 -10.87 -17.75 -15.71
CA ALA A 268 -9.43 -17.89 -15.92
C ALA A 268 -8.99 -17.17 -17.20
N PRO A 269 -7.84 -16.45 -17.18
CA PRO A 269 -7.27 -15.90 -18.41
C PRO A 269 -6.77 -17.01 -19.33
N GLU A 270 -6.70 -16.76 -20.63
CA GLU A 270 -6.01 -17.65 -21.56
C GLU A 270 -4.50 -17.67 -21.26
N LEU A 271 -3.91 -18.84 -21.11
CA LEU A 271 -2.47 -19.04 -20.92
C LEU A 271 -1.74 -18.87 -22.27
N THR A 272 -1.64 -17.62 -22.72
CA THR A 272 -0.87 -17.31 -23.92
C THR A 272 0.63 -17.54 -23.70
N PRO A 273 1.44 -17.77 -24.76
CA PRO A 273 2.88 -17.87 -24.63
C PRO A 273 3.51 -16.65 -23.92
N ALA A 274 2.96 -15.45 -24.16
CA ALA A 274 3.43 -14.23 -23.51
C ALA A 274 3.14 -14.24 -22.00
N LEU A 275 1.93 -14.63 -21.57
CA LEU A 275 1.59 -14.75 -20.13
C LEU A 275 2.46 -15.80 -19.45
N ARG A 276 2.62 -16.97 -20.07
CA ARG A 276 3.47 -18.04 -19.57
C ARG A 276 4.92 -17.58 -19.34
N ASN A 277 5.52 -16.96 -20.35
CA ASN A 277 6.88 -16.45 -20.23
C ASN A 277 6.99 -15.38 -19.13
N ALA A 278 6.07 -14.43 -19.05
CA ALA A 278 6.07 -13.42 -18.00
C ALA A 278 6.03 -14.03 -16.58
N MET A 279 5.25 -15.10 -16.38
CA MET A 279 5.22 -15.79 -15.09
C MET A 279 6.50 -16.57 -14.81
N VAL A 280 7.04 -17.29 -15.78
CA VAL A 280 8.28 -18.06 -15.63
C VAL A 280 9.48 -17.16 -15.35
N ASP A 281 9.65 -16.12 -16.17
CA ASP A 281 10.76 -15.16 -16.04
C ASP A 281 10.69 -14.41 -14.71
N GLY A 282 9.49 -13.89 -14.35
CA GLY A 282 9.29 -13.19 -13.08
C GLY A 282 9.55 -14.06 -11.85
N CYS A 283 9.17 -15.35 -11.86
CA CYS A 283 9.48 -16.26 -10.77
C CYS A 283 10.97 -16.62 -10.71
N SER A 284 11.61 -16.73 -11.85
CA SER A 284 13.06 -17.00 -11.91
C SER A 284 13.87 -15.81 -11.41
N ASP A 285 13.45 -14.58 -11.74
CA ASP A 285 14.07 -13.35 -11.24
C ASP A 285 13.92 -13.23 -9.72
N MET A 286 12.73 -13.52 -9.17
CA MET A 286 12.50 -13.52 -7.72
C MET A 286 13.34 -14.57 -6.99
N ALA A 287 13.59 -15.72 -7.62
CA ALA A 287 14.44 -16.77 -7.07
C ALA A 287 15.91 -16.33 -6.98
N GLY A 288 16.35 -15.31 -7.75
CA GLY A 288 17.67 -14.70 -7.62
C GLY A 288 18.85 -15.66 -7.79
N GLY A 289 18.65 -16.81 -8.44
CA GLY A 289 19.63 -17.88 -8.56
C GLY A 289 19.71 -18.82 -7.36
N GLU A 290 18.84 -18.67 -6.35
CA GLU A 290 18.74 -19.62 -5.25
C GLU A 290 18.24 -21.01 -5.74
N SER A 291 18.77 -22.07 -5.12
CA SER A 291 18.29 -23.40 -5.41
C SER A 291 16.88 -23.65 -4.85
N PHE A 292 16.07 -24.49 -5.52
CA PHE A 292 14.77 -24.89 -4.98
C PHE A 292 14.85 -25.46 -3.57
N LYS A 293 15.95 -26.19 -3.26
CA LYS A 293 16.19 -26.73 -1.92
C LYS A 293 16.34 -25.62 -0.87
N THR A 294 17.02 -24.53 -1.21
CA THR A 294 17.19 -23.38 -0.31
C THR A 294 15.87 -22.66 -0.09
N MET A 295 15.16 -22.33 -1.17
CA MET A 295 13.85 -21.66 -1.09
C MET A 295 12.78 -22.49 -0.37
N ALA A 296 12.81 -23.79 -0.48
CA ALA A 296 11.86 -24.69 0.19
C ALA A 296 12.17 -24.87 1.69
N ALA A 297 13.37 -24.50 2.14
CA ALA A 297 13.79 -24.59 3.54
C ALA A 297 13.53 -23.30 4.34
N GLN A 298 13.20 -22.19 3.68
CA GLN A 298 12.76 -20.92 4.27
C GLN A 298 11.30 -21.01 4.71
#